data_11b9ad2be3abba8215947fc5ed3b0e4d
#
_entry.id   11b9ad2be3abba8215947fc5ed3b0e4d
#
_cell.length_a   1.000
_cell.length_b   1.000
_cell.length_c   1.000
_cell.angle_alpha   90.00
_cell.angle_beta   90.00
_cell.angle_gamma   90.00
#
_symmetry.space_group_name_H-M   'P 1'
#
loop_
_entity.id
_entity.type
_entity.pdbx_description
1 polymer ?
#
loop_
_entity_poly.entity_id
_entity_poly.type
_entity_poly.pdbx_seq_one_letter_code
_entity_poly.pdbx_strand_id
1 'polypeptide(L)'
;MRILFVNAIGFVGGAEMWIRNLTRSLVARGHEVQVAYDPRSPLGDLAREAGAETWVPPAAYRGVVRSARVLGDEIKKRAIDVVVSTTRPDLKIAGFAARLAGHPGVVARLNAGWDPSIPIVRSGWRWRRHRLYHRYLVQLAATNSRAGKWDLVERGFLPPEKIVPIYNGVDLARFDPDRIQPGAFRAELGIPADAPLVVSVSRYVQRRGQEYEVEATGRLTETRPDLHVAFVGPCRERERPYKERLIARASLFPGRDRVHFLEATENVARVLADADVLMRAPLTEGLPNIALEAMAMRVPVVATGICGTPEAVLEGETGRLVPLRDFAAIAEAVGSLLDLPPERRRVMGERGRAHVLENFTLDRMADQYEALFERALAERESSAQP
;
A
#
# COMPACT_ATOMS: atom_id res chain seq x y z
N MET A 1 6.14 16.95 -18.87
CA MET A 1 5.94 17.69 -17.59
C MET A 1 7.13 17.48 -16.67
N ARG A 2 7.48 18.49 -15.87
CA ARG A 2 8.44 18.42 -14.76
C ARG A 2 7.66 18.19 -13.46
N ILE A 3 7.80 17.00 -12.89
CA ILE A 3 6.99 16.53 -11.76
C ILE A 3 7.89 16.37 -10.54
N LEU A 4 7.51 16.99 -9.41
CA LEU A 4 8.25 16.88 -8.15
C LEU A 4 7.45 16.04 -7.13
N PHE A 5 7.97 14.89 -6.74
CA PHE A 5 7.50 14.17 -5.56
C PHE A 5 8.22 14.66 -4.30
N VAL A 6 7.45 14.94 -3.26
CA VAL A 6 7.98 15.33 -1.94
C VAL A 6 7.66 14.23 -0.94
N ASN A 7 8.71 13.65 -0.30
CA ASN A 7 8.58 12.61 0.71
C ASN A 7 9.50 12.89 1.91
N ALA A 8 8.93 13.23 3.04
CA ALA A 8 9.64 13.56 4.29
C ALA A 8 9.74 12.35 5.26
N ILE A 9 9.57 11.11 4.78
CA ILE A 9 9.57 9.92 5.61
C ILE A 9 10.92 9.20 5.52
N GLY A 10 11.56 8.98 6.66
CA GLY A 10 12.87 8.34 6.75
C GLY A 10 12.88 6.80 6.71
N PHE A 11 11.92 6.14 6.06
CA PHE A 11 11.88 4.67 5.93
C PHE A 11 11.14 4.22 4.69
N VAL A 12 11.37 2.99 4.24
CA VAL A 12 10.64 2.38 3.11
C VAL A 12 9.37 1.67 3.57
N GLY A 13 8.30 1.89 2.83
CA GLY A 13 7.02 1.22 2.95
C GLY A 13 6.27 1.24 1.60
N GLY A 14 4.96 1.07 1.65
CA GLY A 14 4.14 1.07 0.43
C GLY A 14 4.12 2.41 -0.33
N ALA A 15 4.41 3.53 0.34
CA ALA A 15 4.46 4.83 -0.31
C ALA A 15 5.73 4.98 -1.18
N GLU A 16 6.86 4.52 -0.69
CA GLU A 16 8.16 4.59 -1.38
C GLU A 16 8.18 3.66 -2.58
N MET A 17 7.63 2.46 -2.46
CA MET A 17 7.47 1.53 -3.58
C MET A 17 6.51 2.09 -4.64
N TRP A 18 5.45 2.78 -4.23
CA TRP A 18 4.56 3.49 -5.15
C TRP A 18 5.28 4.62 -5.89
N ILE A 19 6.10 5.45 -5.19
CA ILE A 19 6.91 6.50 -5.84
C ILE A 19 7.83 5.88 -6.89
N ARG A 20 8.60 4.84 -6.53
CA ARG A 20 9.49 4.13 -7.44
C ARG A 20 8.74 3.65 -8.69
N ASN A 21 7.63 2.96 -8.51
CA ASN A 21 6.88 2.37 -9.61
C ASN A 21 6.27 3.43 -10.52
N LEU A 22 5.63 4.46 -9.94
CA LEU A 22 5.06 5.56 -10.73
C LEU A 22 6.15 6.36 -11.44
N THR A 23 7.27 6.65 -10.76
CA THR A 23 8.43 7.33 -11.37
C THR A 23 8.91 6.59 -12.61
N ARG A 24 9.14 5.27 -12.51
CA ARG A 24 9.59 4.45 -13.64
C ARG A 24 8.64 4.55 -14.84
N SER A 25 7.33 4.49 -14.58
CA SER A 25 6.33 4.60 -15.64
C SER A 25 6.30 6.00 -16.26
N LEU A 26 6.38 7.06 -15.44
CA LEU A 26 6.37 8.45 -15.94
C LEU A 26 7.64 8.80 -16.73
N VAL A 27 8.80 8.38 -16.26
CA VAL A 27 10.08 8.59 -16.98
C VAL A 27 10.06 7.87 -18.33
N ALA A 28 9.56 6.63 -18.39
CA ALA A 28 9.42 5.89 -19.64
C ALA A 28 8.47 6.57 -20.65
N ARG A 29 7.57 7.44 -20.17
CA ARG A 29 6.64 8.25 -20.97
C ARG A 29 7.18 9.65 -21.32
N GLY A 30 8.45 9.92 -21.00
CA GLY A 30 9.14 11.18 -21.34
C GLY A 30 8.89 12.33 -20.36
N HIS A 31 8.40 12.06 -19.14
CA HIS A 31 8.32 13.09 -18.11
C HIS A 31 9.65 13.24 -17.36
N GLU A 32 9.97 14.46 -16.95
CA GLU A 32 11.09 14.76 -16.05
C GLU A 32 10.62 14.61 -14.60
N VAL A 33 11.07 13.57 -13.92
CA VAL A 33 10.65 13.29 -12.55
C VAL A 33 11.76 13.62 -11.57
N GLN A 34 11.41 14.39 -10.56
CA GLN A 34 12.29 14.75 -9.44
C GLN A 34 11.71 14.26 -8.12
N VAL A 35 12.58 13.82 -7.20
CA VAL A 35 12.18 13.37 -5.87
C VAL A 35 12.96 14.10 -4.80
N ALA A 36 12.27 14.92 -4.02
CA ALA A 36 12.79 15.55 -2.80
C ALA A 36 12.51 14.64 -1.61
N TYR A 37 13.53 14.14 -0.94
CA TYR A 37 13.39 13.09 0.07
C TYR A 37 14.17 13.36 1.36
N ASP A 38 13.83 12.62 2.44
CA ASP A 38 14.59 12.60 3.68
C ASP A 38 15.85 11.74 3.50
N PRO A 39 17.06 12.25 3.77
CA PRO A 39 18.32 11.53 3.53
C PRO A 39 18.47 10.25 4.36
N ARG A 40 17.64 10.05 5.39
CA ARG A 40 17.58 8.81 6.17
C ARG A 40 16.76 7.70 5.49
N SER A 41 16.06 8.05 4.38
CA SER A 41 15.27 7.11 3.61
C SER A 41 16.07 6.54 2.45
N PRO A 42 16.06 5.24 2.18
CA PRO A 42 16.61 4.66 0.96
C PRO A 42 15.80 5.00 -0.32
N LEU A 43 14.78 5.85 -0.20
CA LEU A 43 13.99 6.30 -1.34
C LEU A 43 14.85 6.99 -2.42
N GLY A 44 15.92 7.68 -2.02
CA GLY A 44 16.82 8.34 -2.98
C GLY A 44 17.42 7.35 -4.00
N ASP A 45 17.86 6.19 -3.54
CA ASP A 45 18.40 5.14 -4.41
C ASP A 45 17.31 4.53 -5.28
N LEU A 46 16.19 4.16 -4.69
CA LEU A 46 15.04 3.59 -5.39
C LEU A 46 14.50 4.53 -6.49
N ALA A 47 14.52 5.83 -6.25
CA ALA A 47 14.04 6.81 -7.21
C ALA A 47 15.06 7.03 -8.35
N ARG A 48 16.37 7.04 -8.05
CA ARG A 48 17.43 7.09 -9.08
C ARG A 48 17.40 5.87 -9.98
N GLU A 49 17.25 4.68 -9.42
CA GLU A 49 17.08 3.44 -10.19
C GLU A 49 15.84 3.49 -11.10
N ALA A 50 14.80 4.21 -10.69
CA ALA A 50 13.60 4.44 -11.48
C ALA A 50 13.75 5.56 -12.53
N GLY A 51 14.92 6.23 -12.61
CA GLY A 51 15.22 7.29 -13.57
C GLY A 51 14.93 8.72 -13.10
N ALA A 52 14.62 8.94 -11.81
CA ALA A 52 14.39 10.30 -11.30
C ALA A 52 15.69 11.03 -10.94
N GLU A 53 15.68 12.34 -11.10
CA GLU A 53 16.62 13.21 -10.39
C GLU A 53 16.25 13.25 -8.89
N THR A 54 17.21 13.03 -8.02
CA THR A 54 16.96 13.04 -6.58
C THR A 54 17.77 14.12 -5.88
N TRP A 55 17.18 14.78 -4.89
CA TRP A 55 17.88 15.77 -4.09
C TRP A 55 17.32 15.89 -2.67
N VAL A 56 18.19 16.29 -1.75
CA VAL A 56 17.83 16.56 -0.36
C VAL A 56 17.68 18.06 -0.19
N PRO A 57 16.50 18.56 0.19
CA PRO A 57 16.32 19.98 0.43
C PRO A 57 17.31 20.49 1.48
N PRO A 58 18.03 21.60 1.25
CA PRO A 58 18.84 22.23 2.26
C PRO A 58 17.99 22.54 3.50
N ALA A 59 18.46 22.18 4.68
CA ALA A 59 17.68 22.22 5.93
C ALA A 59 16.45 21.30 5.93
N ALA A 60 16.58 20.11 5.31
CA ALA A 60 15.55 19.10 5.24
C ALA A 60 14.74 19.01 6.54
N TYR A 61 13.47 19.45 6.44
CA TYR A 61 12.43 19.23 7.45
C TYR A 61 12.68 19.81 8.85
N ARG A 62 13.57 20.82 8.98
CA ARG A 62 13.80 21.59 10.21
C ARG A 62 12.80 22.75 10.33
N GLY A 63 11.53 22.43 10.60
CA GLY A 63 10.44 23.38 10.72
C GLY A 63 9.74 23.70 9.39
N VAL A 64 8.41 23.77 9.45
CA VAL A 64 7.54 23.88 8.25
C VAL A 64 7.83 25.13 7.42
N VAL A 65 7.97 26.29 8.05
CA VAL A 65 8.12 27.58 7.35
C VAL A 65 9.44 27.65 6.58
N ARG A 66 10.56 27.28 7.24
CA ARG A 66 11.89 27.32 6.59
C ARG A 66 11.97 26.31 5.46
N SER A 67 11.51 25.09 5.70
CA SER A 67 11.50 24.05 4.67
C SER A 67 10.62 24.40 3.49
N ALA A 68 9.46 25.03 3.73
CA ALA A 68 8.57 25.47 2.65
C ALA A 68 9.16 26.58 1.79
N ARG A 69 9.88 27.55 2.39
CA ARG A 69 10.56 28.60 1.63
C ARG A 69 11.65 28.02 0.72
N VAL A 70 12.56 27.24 1.28
CA VAL A 70 13.65 26.63 0.52
C VAL A 70 13.12 25.74 -0.60
N LEU A 71 12.11 24.93 -0.32
CA LEU A 71 11.48 24.08 -1.32
C LEU A 71 10.75 24.92 -2.40
N GLY A 72 10.10 26.02 -2.01
CA GLY A 72 9.42 26.93 -2.93
C GLY A 72 10.40 27.62 -3.91
N ASP A 73 11.56 28.04 -3.43
CA ASP A 73 12.61 28.62 -4.28
C ASP A 73 13.16 27.57 -5.28
N GLU A 74 13.37 26.32 -4.84
CA GLU A 74 13.80 25.25 -5.71
C GLU A 74 12.72 24.87 -6.75
N ILE A 75 11.44 24.86 -6.37
CA ILE A 75 10.32 24.65 -7.31
C ILE A 75 10.35 25.68 -8.44
N LYS A 76 10.54 26.97 -8.12
CA LYS A 76 10.67 28.05 -9.11
C LYS A 76 11.90 27.87 -9.99
N LYS A 77 13.07 27.68 -9.38
CA LYS A 77 14.35 27.53 -10.07
C LYS A 77 14.35 26.39 -11.06
N ARG A 78 13.75 25.26 -10.68
CA ARG A 78 13.65 24.04 -11.49
C ARG A 78 12.46 24.06 -12.45
N ALA A 79 11.66 25.11 -12.40
CA ALA A 79 10.44 25.30 -13.20
C ALA A 79 9.52 24.06 -13.14
N ILE A 80 9.25 23.58 -11.92
CA ILE A 80 8.38 22.44 -11.69
C ILE A 80 6.96 22.74 -12.14
N ASP A 81 6.37 21.84 -12.92
CA ASP A 81 5.00 21.96 -13.41
C ASP A 81 3.98 21.46 -12.38
N VAL A 82 4.26 20.32 -11.75
CA VAL A 82 3.34 19.66 -10.78
C VAL A 82 4.10 19.28 -9.52
N VAL A 83 3.57 19.65 -8.36
CA VAL A 83 4.10 19.28 -7.05
C VAL A 83 3.19 18.23 -6.42
N VAL A 84 3.76 17.07 -6.08
CA VAL A 84 3.04 15.93 -5.49
C VAL A 84 3.48 15.70 -4.05
N SER A 85 2.55 15.79 -3.09
CA SER A 85 2.81 15.34 -1.72
C SER A 85 2.40 13.87 -1.57
N THR A 86 3.30 13.04 -1.04
CA THR A 86 3.14 11.58 -1.05
C THR A 86 2.58 11.02 0.25
N THR A 87 2.68 11.80 1.32
CA THR A 87 2.18 11.43 2.65
C THR A 87 1.58 12.64 3.39
N ARG A 88 0.83 12.38 4.46
CA ARG A 88 0.26 13.46 5.28
C ARG A 88 1.29 14.38 5.95
N PRO A 89 2.45 13.89 6.46
CA PRO A 89 3.50 14.76 6.97
C PRO A 89 4.03 15.76 5.94
N ASP A 90 4.18 15.33 4.67
CA ASP A 90 4.72 16.16 3.59
C ASP A 90 3.79 17.29 3.17
N LEU A 91 2.47 17.05 3.32
CA LEU A 91 1.44 17.95 2.80
C LEU A 91 1.63 19.41 3.20
N LYS A 92 2.04 19.67 4.45
CA LYS A 92 2.23 21.07 4.91
C LYS A 92 3.43 21.73 4.23
N ILE A 93 4.54 21.02 4.18
CA ILE A 93 5.78 21.57 3.61
C ILE A 93 5.61 21.76 2.10
N ALA A 94 5.20 20.71 1.40
CA ALA A 94 4.99 20.73 -0.05
C ALA A 94 3.89 21.73 -0.46
N GLY A 95 2.76 21.75 0.28
CA GLY A 95 1.64 22.64 -0.02
C GLY A 95 1.97 24.12 0.16
N PHE A 96 2.65 24.49 1.25
CA PHE A 96 3.12 25.87 1.42
C PHE A 96 4.21 26.22 0.41
N ALA A 97 5.13 25.30 0.10
CA ALA A 97 6.16 25.52 -0.92
C ALA A 97 5.55 25.77 -2.30
N ALA A 98 4.57 24.95 -2.70
CA ALA A 98 3.85 25.12 -3.95
C ALA A 98 3.16 26.49 -4.02
N ARG A 99 2.47 26.91 -2.95
CA ARG A 99 1.86 28.25 -2.87
C ARG A 99 2.88 29.39 -3.01
N LEU A 100 4.01 29.29 -2.33
CA LEU A 100 5.10 30.27 -2.44
C LEU A 100 5.72 30.29 -3.85
N ALA A 101 5.67 29.18 -4.55
CA ALA A 101 6.12 29.08 -5.94
C ALA A 101 5.08 29.53 -6.99
N GLY A 102 3.88 29.93 -6.57
CA GLY A 102 2.81 30.38 -7.47
C GLY A 102 1.88 29.27 -7.96
N HIS A 103 1.93 28.07 -7.36
CA HIS A 103 0.98 27.02 -7.64
C HIS A 103 -0.30 27.17 -6.78
N PRO A 104 -1.47 26.70 -7.27
CA PRO A 104 -2.71 26.75 -6.49
C PRO A 104 -2.74 25.76 -5.32
N GLY A 105 -1.75 24.88 -5.21
CA GLY A 105 -1.59 23.86 -4.18
C GLY A 105 -0.79 22.69 -4.71
N VAL A 106 -0.94 21.54 -4.05
CA VAL A 106 -0.32 20.27 -4.47
C VAL A 106 -1.34 19.27 -4.96
N VAL A 107 -0.90 18.33 -5.80
CA VAL A 107 -1.59 17.06 -5.98
C VAL A 107 -1.21 16.17 -4.79
N ALA A 108 -2.17 15.88 -3.93
CA ALA A 108 -1.90 15.14 -2.70
C ALA A 108 -2.29 13.67 -2.85
N ARG A 109 -1.36 12.75 -2.55
CA ARG A 109 -1.71 11.34 -2.36
C ARG A 109 -2.20 11.13 -0.92
N LEU A 110 -3.50 11.00 -0.76
CA LEU A 110 -4.15 10.87 0.53
C LEU A 110 -4.71 9.45 0.70
N ASN A 111 -3.84 8.50 1.00
CA ASN A 111 -4.29 7.14 1.29
C ASN A 111 -5.06 7.14 2.60
N ALA A 112 -6.34 6.84 2.52
CA ALA A 112 -7.18 6.58 3.65
C ALA A 112 -7.05 5.10 4.02
N GLY A 113 -6.50 4.84 5.18
CA GLY A 113 -6.62 3.60 5.89
C GLY A 113 -7.10 3.99 7.27
N TRP A 114 -8.39 4.07 7.47
CA TRP A 114 -8.97 4.42 8.74
C TRP A 114 -9.53 3.17 9.42
N ASP A 115 -9.34 3.06 10.71
CA ASP A 115 -9.99 2.03 11.51
C ASP A 115 -11.50 2.37 11.62
N PRO A 116 -12.40 1.57 11.04
CA PRO A 116 -13.82 1.85 11.06
C PRO A 116 -14.41 1.84 12.49
N SER A 117 -13.71 1.26 13.46
CA SER A 117 -14.12 1.28 14.86
C SER A 117 -13.84 2.61 15.58
N ILE A 118 -13.03 3.49 14.97
CA ILE A 118 -12.74 4.81 15.54
C ILE A 118 -13.76 5.82 15.03
N PRO A 119 -14.61 6.39 15.90
CA PRO A 119 -15.60 7.38 15.49
C PRO A 119 -14.97 8.57 14.75
N ILE A 120 -15.65 9.03 13.71
CA ILE A 120 -15.27 10.24 12.99
C ILE A 120 -15.55 11.43 13.91
N VAL A 121 -14.53 11.92 14.61
CA VAL A 121 -14.65 13.14 15.41
C VAL A 121 -14.68 14.35 14.46
N ARG A 122 -15.89 14.86 14.21
CA ARG A 122 -16.14 16.05 13.36
C ARG A 122 -16.14 17.35 14.15
N SER A 123 -15.67 17.37 15.39
CA SER A 123 -15.74 18.52 16.28
C SER A 123 -14.36 18.99 16.76
N GLY A 124 -14.31 20.25 17.19
CA GLY A 124 -13.14 20.85 17.79
C GLY A 124 -12.21 21.58 16.80
N TRP A 125 -11.36 22.44 17.37
CA TRP A 125 -10.48 23.32 16.61
C TRP A 125 -9.42 22.56 15.78
N ARG A 126 -8.96 21.40 16.26
CA ARG A 126 -8.00 20.54 15.56
C ARG A 126 -8.57 20.03 14.23
N TRP A 127 -9.81 19.57 14.21
CA TRP A 127 -10.50 19.12 13.01
C TRP A 127 -10.73 20.29 12.03
N ARG A 128 -11.22 21.47 12.52
CA ARG A 128 -11.39 22.67 11.70
C ARG A 128 -10.07 23.09 11.05
N ARG A 129 -8.97 23.07 11.80
CA ARG A 129 -7.64 23.39 11.29
C ARG A 129 -7.17 22.40 10.22
N HIS A 130 -7.35 21.08 10.43
CA HIS A 130 -7.00 20.08 9.43
C HIS A 130 -7.78 20.27 8.14
N ARG A 131 -9.09 20.50 8.22
CA ARG A 131 -9.94 20.77 7.07
C ARG A 131 -9.49 22.03 6.31
N LEU A 132 -9.17 23.10 7.03
CA LEU A 132 -8.67 24.34 6.41
C LEU A 132 -7.34 24.10 5.65
N TYR A 133 -6.41 23.38 6.26
CA TYR A 133 -5.15 23.05 5.59
C TYR A 133 -5.35 22.24 4.32
N HIS A 134 -6.20 21.21 4.36
CA HIS A 134 -6.46 20.43 3.14
C HIS A 134 -7.08 21.29 2.05
N ARG A 135 -8.07 22.09 2.37
CA ARG A 135 -8.73 22.98 1.40
C ARG A 135 -7.81 24.05 0.83
N TYR A 136 -6.86 24.54 1.61
CA TYR A 136 -5.94 25.59 1.18
C TYR A 136 -4.71 25.04 0.44
N LEU A 137 -4.15 23.91 0.90
CA LEU A 137 -2.89 23.37 0.39
C LEU A 137 -3.05 22.34 -0.72
N VAL A 138 -4.22 21.68 -0.79
CA VAL A 138 -4.48 20.63 -1.79
C VAL A 138 -5.28 21.22 -2.95
N GLN A 139 -4.72 21.10 -4.13
CA GLN A 139 -5.40 21.42 -5.38
C GLN A 139 -6.31 20.25 -5.78
N LEU A 140 -5.71 19.09 -5.99
CA LEU A 140 -6.38 17.82 -6.27
C LEU A 140 -5.82 16.72 -5.37
N ALA A 141 -6.58 15.68 -5.14
CA ALA A 141 -6.15 14.54 -4.36
C ALA A 141 -6.35 13.21 -5.09
N ALA A 142 -5.38 12.31 -4.99
CA ALA A 142 -5.52 10.91 -5.34
C ALA A 142 -5.68 10.07 -4.07
N THR A 143 -6.57 9.08 -4.12
CA THR A 143 -6.70 8.02 -3.11
C THR A 143 -6.57 6.66 -3.79
N ASN A 144 -6.07 5.66 -3.07
CA ASN A 144 -5.88 4.34 -3.64
C ASN A 144 -7.13 3.44 -3.63
N SER A 145 -8.31 3.98 -3.29
CA SER A 145 -9.59 3.27 -3.31
C SER A 145 -10.77 4.24 -3.37
N ARG A 146 -11.92 3.76 -3.84
CA ARG A 146 -13.19 4.50 -3.81
C ARG A 146 -13.64 4.71 -2.35
N ALA A 147 -13.48 3.69 -1.51
CA ALA A 147 -13.73 3.81 -0.07
C ALA A 147 -12.91 4.93 0.56
N GLY A 148 -11.62 5.05 0.18
CA GLY A 148 -10.76 6.16 0.61
C GLY A 148 -11.25 7.54 0.17
N LYS A 149 -11.81 7.66 -1.04
CA LYS A 149 -12.45 8.89 -1.50
C LYS A 149 -13.62 9.27 -0.59
N TRP A 150 -14.53 8.33 -0.35
CA TRP A 150 -15.71 8.60 0.47
C TRP A 150 -15.35 8.93 1.93
N ASP A 151 -14.34 8.26 2.52
CA ASP A 151 -13.85 8.62 3.85
C ASP A 151 -13.37 10.08 3.92
N LEU A 152 -12.63 10.56 2.93
CA LEU A 152 -12.17 11.97 2.88
C LEU A 152 -13.31 12.95 2.68
N VAL A 153 -14.31 12.60 1.86
CA VAL A 153 -15.52 13.42 1.64
C VAL A 153 -16.35 13.52 2.92
N GLU A 154 -16.65 12.39 3.55
CA GLU A 154 -17.42 12.33 4.78
C GLU A 154 -16.76 13.09 5.94
N ARG A 155 -15.42 13.07 6.00
CA ARG A 155 -14.66 13.89 6.96
C ARG A 155 -14.62 15.37 6.59
N GLY A 156 -15.14 15.75 5.42
CA GLY A 156 -15.18 17.13 4.94
C GLY A 156 -13.79 17.72 4.66
N PHE A 157 -12.79 16.90 4.41
CA PHE A 157 -11.44 17.39 4.09
C PHE A 157 -11.39 18.08 2.74
N LEU A 158 -11.96 17.44 1.72
CA LEU A 158 -12.06 17.95 0.35
C LEU A 158 -13.44 17.63 -0.23
N PRO A 159 -13.93 18.42 -1.17
CA PRO A 159 -15.14 18.09 -1.91
C PRO A 159 -14.89 16.96 -2.91
N PRO A 160 -15.93 16.17 -3.28
CA PRO A 160 -15.78 14.94 -4.05
C PRO A 160 -15.16 15.13 -5.44
N GLU A 161 -15.37 16.27 -6.08
CA GLU A 161 -14.82 16.61 -7.39
C GLU A 161 -13.29 16.82 -7.38
N LYS A 162 -12.70 17.11 -6.22
CA LYS A 162 -11.26 17.25 -6.04
C LYS A 162 -10.54 15.95 -5.69
N ILE A 163 -11.26 14.85 -5.51
CA ILE A 163 -10.70 13.57 -5.11
C ILE A 163 -10.91 12.53 -6.20
N VAL A 164 -9.81 11.99 -6.72
CA VAL A 164 -9.82 10.95 -7.76
C VAL A 164 -9.31 9.65 -7.14
N PRO A 165 -10.10 8.57 -7.17
CA PRO A 165 -9.60 7.25 -6.80
C PRO A 165 -8.70 6.73 -7.93
N ILE A 166 -7.44 6.45 -7.60
CA ILE A 166 -6.44 5.87 -8.50
C ILE A 166 -5.83 4.68 -7.79
N TYR A 167 -6.13 3.49 -8.25
CA TYR A 167 -5.63 2.25 -7.65
C TYR A 167 -4.11 2.13 -7.81
N ASN A 168 -3.46 1.47 -6.86
CA ASN A 168 -2.06 1.14 -7.00
C ASN A 168 -1.89 0.07 -8.08
N GLY A 169 -0.85 0.20 -8.90
CA GLY A 169 -0.48 -0.80 -9.89
C GLY A 169 0.49 -1.85 -9.32
N VAL A 170 0.37 -3.08 -9.82
CA VAL A 170 1.29 -4.20 -9.55
C VAL A 170 2.40 -4.23 -10.60
N ASP A 171 3.61 -4.48 -10.17
CA ASP A 171 4.75 -4.76 -11.06
C ASP A 171 4.65 -6.20 -11.58
N LEU A 172 3.96 -6.36 -12.72
CA LEU A 172 3.70 -7.66 -13.33
C LEU A 172 4.97 -8.36 -13.85
N ALA A 173 6.07 -7.64 -14.05
CA ALA A 173 7.35 -8.26 -14.38
C ALA A 173 7.99 -8.95 -13.17
N ARG A 174 7.74 -8.40 -11.97
CA ARG A 174 8.20 -8.96 -10.70
C ARG A 174 7.26 -10.06 -10.17
N PHE A 175 5.95 -9.88 -10.35
CA PHE A 175 4.91 -10.83 -9.91
C PHE A 175 4.34 -11.59 -11.09
N ASP A 176 5.20 -12.39 -11.73
CA ASP A 176 4.86 -13.24 -12.86
C ASP A 176 5.03 -14.72 -12.49
N PRO A 177 3.92 -15.47 -12.31
CA PRO A 177 3.97 -16.87 -11.92
C PRO A 177 4.61 -17.77 -12.96
N ASP A 178 4.66 -17.34 -14.23
CA ASP A 178 5.24 -18.14 -15.30
C ASP A 178 6.80 -17.98 -15.36
N ARG A 179 7.36 -17.03 -14.61
CA ARG A 179 8.81 -16.77 -14.52
C ARG A 179 9.44 -17.22 -13.21
N ILE A 180 8.65 -17.57 -12.21
CA ILE A 180 9.14 -17.93 -10.89
C ILE A 180 8.91 -19.42 -10.66
N GLN A 181 9.99 -20.16 -10.51
CA GLN A 181 9.94 -21.58 -10.18
C GLN A 181 9.47 -21.76 -8.73
N PRO A 182 8.36 -22.47 -8.47
CA PRO A 182 7.92 -22.79 -7.11
C PRO A 182 8.85 -23.79 -6.42
N GLY A 183 8.71 -23.94 -5.11
CA GLY A 183 9.41 -24.90 -4.28
C GLY A 183 10.60 -24.35 -3.50
N ALA A 184 11.17 -23.22 -3.92
CA ALA A 184 12.36 -22.71 -3.28
C ALA A 184 12.11 -22.14 -1.86
N PHE A 185 10.97 -21.50 -1.60
CA PHE A 185 10.61 -21.03 -0.27
C PHE A 185 10.21 -22.19 0.66
N ARG A 186 9.51 -23.19 0.11
CA ARG A 186 9.18 -24.41 0.84
C ARG A 186 10.44 -25.17 1.26
N ALA A 187 11.41 -25.35 0.35
CA ALA A 187 12.68 -26.04 0.63
C ALA A 187 13.49 -25.33 1.73
N GLU A 188 13.51 -24.00 1.74
CA GLU A 188 14.19 -23.20 2.77
C GLU A 188 13.63 -23.46 4.17
N LEU A 189 12.33 -23.74 4.26
CA LEU A 189 11.63 -23.99 5.54
C LEU A 189 11.45 -25.50 5.86
N GLY A 190 11.93 -26.38 5.00
CA GLY A 190 11.73 -27.83 5.15
C GLY A 190 10.27 -28.26 5.01
N ILE A 191 9.45 -27.50 4.26
CA ILE A 191 8.03 -27.79 4.04
C ILE A 191 7.90 -28.79 2.88
N PRO A 192 7.19 -29.93 3.06
CA PRO A 192 6.93 -30.88 1.98
C PRO A 192 6.23 -30.21 0.78
N ALA A 193 6.52 -30.68 -0.42
CA ALA A 193 6.01 -30.06 -1.66
C ALA A 193 4.48 -30.11 -1.76
N ASP A 194 3.86 -31.13 -1.19
CA ASP A 194 2.43 -31.42 -1.19
C ASP A 194 1.69 -30.88 0.06
N ALA A 195 2.42 -30.43 1.09
CA ALA A 195 1.81 -29.87 2.29
C ALA A 195 1.14 -28.52 2.00
N PRO A 196 -0.07 -28.24 2.48
CA PRO A 196 -0.71 -26.94 2.31
C PRO A 196 0.13 -25.82 2.97
N LEU A 197 0.31 -24.69 2.27
CA LEU A 197 1.03 -23.52 2.77
C LEU A 197 0.16 -22.25 2.71
N VAL A 198 -0.16 -21.72 3.87
CA VAL A 198 -0.79 -20.39 4.02
C VAL A 198 0.26 -19.36 4.37
N VAL A 199 0.25 -18.22 3.70
CA VAL A 199 1.19 -17.15 3.98
C VAL A 199 0.48 -15.87 4.43
N SER A 200 1.09 -15.14 5.37
CA SER A 200 0.74 -13.76 5.73
C SER A 200 1.96 -12.88 5.55
N VAL A 201 1.88 -11.92 4.62
CA VAL A 201 3.01 -11.05 4.32
C VAL A 201 2.70 -9.63 4.75
N SER A 202 3.35 -9.16 5.81
CA SER A 202 3.23 -7.77 6.28
C SER A 202 4.21 -7.45 7.39
N ARG A 203 4.44 -6.15 7.62
CA ARG A 203 5.17 -5.66 8.79
C ARG A 203 4.47 -6.07 10.08
N TYR A 204 5.25 -6.50 11.09
CA TYR A 204 4.74 -6.87 12.42
C TYR A 204 4.31 -5.64 13.21
N VAL A 205 3.05 -5.23 13.02
CA VAL A 205 2.42 -4.12 13.77
C VAL A 205 0.95 -4.41 14.01
N GLN A 206 0.43 -4.02 15.17
CA GLN A 206 -0.93 -4.34 15.62
C GLN A 206 -2.02 -4.00 14.58
N ARG A 207 -1.92 -2.85 13.91
CA ARG A 207 -2.90 -2.45 12.88
C ARG A 207 -2.97 -3.41 11.67
N ARG A 208 -2.01 -4.34 11.52
CA ARG A 208 -2.01 -5.38 10.48
C ARG A 208 -2.81 -6.61 10.87
N GLY A 209 -3.27 -6.71 12.13
CA GLY A 209 -4.21 -7.71 12.59
C GLY A 209 -3.66 -9.13 12.71
N GLN A 210 -2.32 -9.31 12.72
CA GLN A 210 -1.71 -10.64 12.81
C GLN A 210 -2.13 -11.41 14.05
N GLU A 211 -2.59 -10.75 15.10
CA GLU A 211 -3.14 -11.42 16.28
C GLU A 211 -4.36 -12.30 15.92
N TYR A 212 -5.23 -11.82 15.02
CA TYR A 212 -6.39 -12.59 14.53
C TYR A 212 -5.96 -13.69 13.56
N GLU A 213 -4.94 -13.42 12.74
CA GLU A 213 -4.35 -14.42 11.84
C GLU A 213 -3.70 -15.57 12.63
N VAL A 214 -3.00 -15.27 13.74
CA VAL A 214 -2.40 -16.26 14.64
C VAL A 214 -3.47 -17.10 15.35
N GLU A 215 -4.55 -16.49 15.87
CA GLU A 215 -5.66 -17.25 16.46
C GLU A 215 -6.35 -18.16 15.43
N ALA A 216 -6.55 -17.68 14.21
CA ALA A 216 -7.06 -18.51 13.12
C ALA A 216 -6.12 -19.67 12.78
N THR A 217 -4.81 -19.43 12.80
CA THR A 217 -3.79 -20.48 12.60
C THR A 217 -3.89 -21.57 13.65
N GLY A 218 -4.10 -21.22 14.93
CA GLY A 218 -4.32 -22.20 16.00
C GLY A 218 -5.45 -23.18 15.68
N ARG A 219 -6.62 -22.65 15.29
CA ARG A 219 -7.78 -23.47 14.88
C ARG A 219 -7.51 -24.33 13.65
N LEU A 220 -6.82 -23.78 12.66
CA LEU A 220 -6.51 -24.51 11.43
C LEU A 220 -5.55 -25.66 11.69
N THR A 221 -4.52 -25.47 12.49
CA THR A 221 -3.52 -26.51 12.80
C THR A 221 -4.04 -27.62 13.72
N GLU A 222 -5.13 -27.39 14.46
CA GLU A 222 -5.83 -28.44 15.22
C GLU A 222 -6.51 -29.46 14.30
N THR A 223 -7.07 -29.01 13.17
CA THR A 223 -7.85 -29.85 12.24
C THR A 223 -7.06 -30.31 11.02
N ARG A 224 -5.89 -29.70 10.76
CA ARG A 224 -5.04 -29.91 9.59
C ARG A 224 -3.60 -30.17 10.02
N PRO A 225 -3.23 -31.41 10.29
CA PRO A 225 -1.90 -31.76 10.83
C PRO A 225 -0.75 -31.58 9.83
N ASP A 226 -1.04 -31.38 8.56
CA ASP A 226 -0.08 -31.17 7.46
C ASP A 226 0.06 -29.67 7.07
N LEU A 227 -0.80 -28.80 7.60
CA LEU A 227 -0.80 -27.38 7.25
C LEU A 227 0.43 -26.65 7.82
N HIS A 228 1.12 -25.92 6.96
CA HIS A 228 2.13 -24.94 7.34
C HIS A 228 1.60 -23.50 7.18
N VAL A 229 1.99 -22.62 8.10
CA VAL A 229 1.64 -21.20 8.04
C VAL A 229 2.90 -20.36 8.21
N ALA A 230 3.15 -19.44 7.28
CA ALA A 230 4.32 -18.56 7.32
C ALA A 230 3.91 -17.09 7.43
N PHE A 231 4.35 -16.43 8.51
CA PHE A 231 4.27 -14.99 8.70
C PHE A 231 5.58 -14.36 8.26
N VAL A 232 5.55 -13.53 7.23
CA VAL A 232 6.74 -12.93 6.61
C VAL A 232 6.66 -11.41 6.67
N GLY A 233 7.71 -10.75 7.16
CA GLY A 233 7.74 -9.30 7.10
C GLY A 233 8.76 -8.62 8.00
N PRO A 234 9.00 -7.31 7.76
CA PRO A 234 9.94 -6.56 8.56
C PRO A 234 9.42 -6.35 9.99
N CYS A 235 10.36 -6.42 10.93
CA CYS A 235 10.14 -6.12 12.35
C CYS A 235 11.19 -5.13 12.81
N ARG A 236 10.79 -3.91 13.14
CA ARG A 236 11.67 -2.92 13.74
C ARG A 236 11.83 -3.19 15.22
N GLU A 237 12.88 -2.64 15.83
CA GLU A 237 13.16 -2.81 17.26
C GLU A 237 11.94 -2.49 18.14
N ARG A 238 11.27 -1.37 17.89
CA ARG A 238 10.05 -0.97 18.63
C ARG A 238 8.84 -1.90 18.40
N GLU A 239 8.87 -2.72 17.37
CA GLU A 239 7.80 -3.66 16.96
C GLU A 239 8.07 -5.07 17.49
N ARG A 240 9.31 -5.34 17.94
CA ARG A 240 9.76 -6.64 18.47
C ARG A 240 8.85 -7.20 19.57
N PRO A 241 8.42 -6.41 20.58
CA PRO A 241 7.52 -6.94 21.62
C PRO A 241 6.16 -7.42 21.06
N TYR A 242 5.71 -6.86 19.95
CA TYR A 242 4.50 -7.36 19.30
C TYR A 242 4.74 -8.69 18.60
N LYS A 243 5.83 -8.83 17.83
CA LYS A 243 6.23 -10.08 17.19
C LYS A 243 6.43 -11.21 18.23
N GLU A 244 7.11 -10.92 19.33
CA GLU A 244 7.34 -11.88 20.42
C GLU A 244 6.05 -12.38 21.06
N ARG A 245 5.04 -11.50 21.25
CA ARG A 245 3.71 -11.94 21.73
C ARG A 245 3.01 -12.87 20.73
N LEU A 246 3.13 -12.62 19.43
CA LEU A 246 2.56 -13.50 18.39
C LEU A 246 3.23 -14.88 18.42
N ILE A 247 4.58 -14.93 18.52
CA ILE A 247 5.34 -16.16 18.63
C ILE A 247 4.95 -16.92 19.91
N ALA A 248 4.92 -16.24 21.06
CA ALA A 248 4.52 -16.85 22.33
C ALA A 248 3.09 -17.40 22.28
N ARG A 249 2.17 -16.72 21.58
CA ARG A 249 0.81 -17.25 21.39
C ARG A 249 0.80 -18.50 20.52
N ALA A 250 1.51 -18.46 19.39
CA ALA A 250 1.60 -19.59 18.46
C ALA A 250 2.26 -20.83 19.09
N SER A 251 3.21 -20.64 20.02
CA SER A 251 3.89 -21.74 20.72
C SER A 251 2.96 -22.62 21.59
N LEU A 252 1.76 -22.12 21.86
CA LEU A 252 0.73 -22.87 22.62
C LEU A 252 -0.13 -23.80 21.73
N PHE A 253 -0.01 -23.72 20.39
CA PHE A 253 -0.80 -24.53 19.49
C PHE A 253 -0.21 -25.93 19.27
N PRO A 254 -1.03 -26.96 19.07
CA PRO A 254 -0.55 -28.30 18.72
C PRO A 254 0.35 -28.34 17.49
N GLY A 255 0.09 -27.46 16.52
CA GLY A 255 0.85 -27.33 15.28
C GLY A 255 1.99 -26.33 15.28
N ARG A 256 2.49 -25.90 16.44
CA ARG A 256 3.51 -24.83 16.59
C ARG A 256 4.74 -25.00 15.70
N ASP A 257 5.21 -26.24 15.49
CA ASP A 257 6.40 -26.53 14.68
C ASP A 257 6.21 -26.26 13.18
N ARG A 258 4.96 -26.01 12.75
CA ARG A 258 4.58 -25.67 11.38
C ARG A 258 4.16 -24.21 11.24
N VAL A 259 4.35 -23.39 12.28
CA VAL A 259 4.10 -21.94 12.25
C VAL A 259 5.43 -21.19 12.20
N HIS A 260 5.70 -20.54 11.08
CA HIS A 260 6.97 -19.91 10.81
C HIS A 260 6.86 -18.38 10.93
N PHE A 261 7.73 -17.74 11.70
CA PHE A 261 7.83 -16.28 11.83
C PHE A 261 9.13 -15.78 11.24
N LEU A 262 9.07 -15.19 10.06
CA LEU A 262 10.22 -14.83 9.26
C LEU A 262 10.43 -13.31 9.23
N GLU A 263 11.66 -12.90 8.93
CA GLU A 263 11.99 -11.51 8.65
C GLU A 263 11.56 -11.11 7.23
N ALA A 264 11.79 -9.84 6.88
CA ALA A 264 11.50 -9.35 5.54
C ALA A 264 12.33 -10.08 4.49
N THR A 265 11.73 -10.35 3.36
CA THR A 265 12.41 -10.79 2.14
C THR A 265 12.26 -9.76 1.04
N GLU A 266 13.29 -9.58 0.24
CA GLU A 266 13.21 -8.76 -0.98
C GLU A 266 12.41 -9.46 -2.08
N ASN A 267 12.33 -10.79 -2.03
CA ASN A 267 11.64 -11.59 -3.03
C ASN A 267 10.30 -12.14 -2.52
N VAL A 268 9.32 -11.25 -2.30
CA VAL A 268 7.96 -11.62 -1.91
C VAL A 268 7.28 -12.50 -2.98
N ALA A 269 7.62 -12.32 -4.26
CA ALA A 269 7.06 -13.11 -5.33
C ALA A 269 7.41 -14.61 -5.20
N ARG A 270 8.62 -14.95 -4.68
CA ARG A 270 9.02 -16.34 -4.36
C ARG A 270 8.17 -16.93 -3.22
N VAL A 271 7.84 -16.12 -2.21
CA VAL A 271 6.95 -16.57 -1.12
C VAL A 271 5.55 -16.87 -1.65
N LEU A 272 5.04 -16.00 -2.52
CA LEU A 272 3.71 -16.15 -3.13
C LEU A 272 3.66 -17.31 -4.15
N ALA A 273 4.77 -17.58 -4.86
CA ALA A 273 4.82 -18.72 -5.80
C ALA A 273 4.62 -20.08 -5.12
N ASP A 274 4.97 -20.18 -3.84
CA ASP A 274 4.83 -21.41 -3.05
C ASP A 274 3.56 -21.46 -2.21
N ALA A 275 2.79 -20.36 -2.15
CA ALA A 275 1.61 -20.25 -1.31
C ALA A 275 0.35 -20.83 -1.95
N ASP A 276 -0.44 -21.56 -1.18
CA ASP A 276 -1.79 -22.01 -1.58
C ASP A 276 -2.85 -20.93 -1.32
N VAL A 277 -2.69 -20.14 -0.24
CA VAL A 277 -3.61 -19.07 0.17
C VAL A 277 -2.81 -17.93 0.81
N LEU A 278 -3.12 -16.69 0.45
CA LEU A 278 -2.71 -15.52 1.21
C LEU A 278 -3.77 -15.19 2.25
N MET A 279 -3.38 -15.09 3.52
CA MET A 279 -4.23 -14.69 4.64
C MET A 279 -3.88 -13.27 5.09
N ARG A 280 -4.88 -12.37 5.15
CA ARG A 280 -4.72 -10.98 5.58
C ARG A 280 -5.90 -10.49 6.42
N ALA A 281 -5.63 -10.06 7.65
CA ALA A 281 -6.67 -9.59 8.56
C ALA A 281 -6.41 -8.17 9.12
N PRO A 282 -6.10 -7.16 8.27
CA PRO A 282 -5.78 -5.83 8.75
C PRO A 282 -6.97 -5.18 9.47
N LEU A 283 -6.67 -4.38 10.51
CA LEU A 283 -7.67 -3.54 11.20
C LEU A 283 -7.95 -2.25 10.44
N THR A 284 -7.04 -1.86 9.58
CA THR A 284 -7.16 -0.68 8.71
C THR A 284 -6.29 -0.85 7.47
N GLU A 285 -6.85 -0.58 6.31
CA GLU A 285 -6.16 -0.68 5.02
C GLU A 285 -6.75 0.33 4.03
N GLY A 286 -5.95 0.81 3.07
CA GLY A 286 -6.48 1.56 1.94
C GLY A 286 -6.88 0.61 0.81
N LEU A 287 -5.88 0.19 0.05
CA LEU A 287 -5.94 -0.92 -0.92
C LEU A 287 -4.80 -1.88 -0.57
N PRO A 288 -5.06 -3.16 -0.36
CA PRO A 288 -4.05 -4.13 0.08
C PRO A 288 -3.14 -4.56 -1.09
N ASN A 289 -1.99 -3.89 -1.26
CA ASN A 289 -1.06 -4.23 -2.35
C ASN A 289 -0.68 -5.71 -2.37
N ILE A 290 -0.42 -6.30 -1.19
CA ILE A 290 -0.04 -7.71 -1.11
C ILE A 290 -1.14 -8.65 -1.60
N ALA A 291 -2.41 -8.27 -1.47
CA ALA A 291 -3.51 -9.05 -2.04
C ALA A 291 -3.49 -8.98 -3.58
N LEU A 292 -3.22 -7.79 -4.14
CA LEU A 292 -3.05 -7.63 -5.59
C LEU A 292 -1.83 -8.42 -6.11
N GLU A 293 -0.72 -8.39 -5.36
CA GLU A 293 0.51 -9.13 -5.68
C GLU A 293 0.27 -10.65 -5.63
N ALA A 294 -0.49 -11.14 -4.63
CA ALA A 294 -0.87 -12.55 -4.52
C ALA A 294 -1.77 -12.99 -5.67
N MET A 295 -2.79 -12.20 -6.00
CA MET A 295 -3.67 -12.49 -7.13
C MET A 295 -2.91 -12.45 -8.46
N ALA A 296 -1.93 -11.53 -8.64
CA ALA A 296 -1.04 -11.54 -9.79
C ALA A 296 -0.26 -12.86 -9.90
N MET A 297 0.11 -13.46 -8.77
CA MET A 297 0.77 -14.77 -8.66
C MET A 297 -0.22 -15.96 -8.65
N ARG A 298 -1.49 -15.76 -9.01
CA ARG A 298 -2.57 -16.77 -9.01
C ARG A 298 -2.87 -17.36 -7.63
N VAL A 299 -2.57 -16.64 -6.55
CA VAL A 299 -2.83 -17.10 -5.17
C VAL A 299 -4.16 -16.52 -4.68
N PRO A 300 -5.15 -17.36 -4.33
CA PRO A 300 -6.39 -16.93 -3.70
C PRO A 300 -6.15 -16.20 -2.39
N VAL A 301 -7.01 -15.22 -2.08
CA VAL A 301 -6.83 -14.32 -0.94
C VAL A 301 -7.98 -14.48 0.07
N VAL A 302 -7.66 -14.64 1.34
CA VAL A 302 -8.60 -14.42 2.45
C VAL A 302 -8.24 -13.07 3.09
N ALA A 303 -9.17 -12.13 3.10
CA ALA A 303 -8.89 -10.80 3.64
C ALA A 303 -10.08 -10.22 4.41
N THR A 304 -9.80 -9.33 5.39
CA THR A 304 -10.85 -8.57 6.06
C THR A 304 -11.52 -7.62 5.06
N GLY A 305 -12.86 -7.68 4.99
CA GLY A 305 -13.69 -6.89 4.06
C GLY A 305 -13.84 -5.44 4.50
N ILE A 306 -12.74 -4.69 4.63
CA ILE A 306 -12.73 -3.29 5.08
C ILE A 306 -12.13 -2.36 4.02
N CYS A 307 -12.52 -1.11 4.05
CA CYS A 307 -11.99 -0.03 3.21
C CYS A 307 -11.95 -0.43 1.72
N GLY A 308 -10.78 -0.37 1.08
CA GLY A 308 -10.60 -0.74 -0.32
C GLY A 308 -10.41 -2.24 -0.58
N THR A 309 -10.42 -3.10 0.46
CA THR A 309 -10.24 -4.55 0.25
C THR A 309 -11.33 -5.18 -0.63
N PRO A 310 -12.64 -4.83 -0.48
CA PRO A 310 -13.68 -5.34 -1.38
C PRO A 310 -13.58 -4.83 -2.83
N GLU A 311 -12.76 -3.80 -3.08
CA GLU A 311 -12.47 -3.32 -4.43
C GLU A 311 -11.35 -4.13 -5.09
N ALA A 312 -10.48 -4.76 -4.28
CA ALA A 312 -9.38 -5.60 -4.73
C ALA A 312 -9.79 -7.08 -4.82
N VAL A 313 -10.42 -7.62 -3.77
CA VAL A 313 -10.79 -9.04 -3.65
C VAL A 313 -12.28 -9.20 -3.89
N LEU A 314 -12.64 -9.96 -4.92
CA LEU A 314 -14.03 -10.28 -5.26
C LEU A 314 -14.47 -11.55 -4.53
N GLU A 315 -15.49 -11.40 -3.66
CA GLU A 315 -15.99 -12.50 -2.82
C GLU A 315 -16.41 -13.71 -3.64
N GLY A 316 -15.85 -14.88 -3.33
CA GLY A 316 -16.13 -16.15 -3.99
C GLY A 316 -15.53 -16.30 -5.39
N GLU A 317 -14.96 -15.23 -5.98
CA GLU A 317 -14.38 -15.26 -7.32
C GLU A 317 -12.84 -15.26 -7.31
N THR A 318 -12.25 -14.36 -6.53
CA THR A 318 -10.78 -14.24 -6.42
C THR A 318 -10.26 -14.55 -5.03
N GLY A 319 -11.16 -14.77 -4.07
CA GLY A 319 -10.86 -15.04 -2.67
C GLY A 319 -12.09 -14.97 -1.79
N ARG A 320 -11.88 -14.78 -0.49
CA ARG A 320 -12.94 -14.66 0.52
C ARG A 320 -12.75 -13.42 1.35
N LEU A 321 -13.84 -12.72 1.63
CA LEU A 321 -13.88 -11.58 2.53
C LEU A 321 -14.45 -11.99 3.89
N VAL A 322 -13.76 -11.60 4.96
CA VAL A 322 -14.16 -11.95 6.32
C VAL A 322 -14.46 -10.71 7.15
N PRO A 323 -15.29 -10.83 8.21
CA PRO A 323 -15.54 -9.72 9.14
C PRO A 323 -14.27 -9.26 9.86
N LEU A 324 -14.28 -7.99 10.27
CA LEU A 324 -13.20 -7.40 11.07
C LEU A 324 -13.09 -8.08 12.45
N ARG A 325 -11.86 -8.46 12.84
CA ARG A 325 -11.56 -9.08 14.16
C ARG A 325 -12.21 -10.43 14.41
N ASP A 326 -12.57 -11.13 13.37
CA ASP A 326 -13.18 -12.46 13.45
C ASP A 326 -12.20 -13.56 12.99
N PHE A 327 -11.42 -14.06 13.95
CA PHE A 327 -10.46 -15.13 13.67
C PHE A 327 -11.15 -16.47 13.33
N ALA A 328 -12.39 -16.68 13.77
CA ALA A 328 -13.15 -17.87 13.42
C ALA A 328 -13.54 -17.86 11.95
N ALA A 329 -14.06 -16.73 11.47
CA ALA A 329 -14.37 -16.55 10.05
C ALA A 329 -13.10 -16.61 9.17
N ILE A 330 -11.94 -16.12 9.66
CA ILE A 330 -10.66 -16.27 8.95
C ILE A 330 -10.30 -17.76 8.80
N ALA A 331 -10.36 -18.54 9.89
CA ALA A 331 -10.04 -19.96 9.87
C ALA A 331 -11.00 -20.73 8.94
N GLU A 332 -12.29 -20.45 9.01
CA GLU A 332 -13.30 -21.06 8.13
C GLU A 332 -13.04 -20.73 6.66
N ALA A 333 -12.80 -19.47 6.34
CA ALA A 333 -12.54 -19.03 4.97
C ALA A 333 -11.25 -19.65 4.40
N VAL A 334 -10.16 -19.67 5.16
CA VAL A 334 -8.90 -20.32 4.75
C VAL A 334 -9.13 -21.83 4.57
N GLY A 335 -9.78 -22.48 5.54
CA GLY A 335 -10.12 -23.90 5.45
C GLY A 335 -10.93 -24.22 4.20
N SER A 336 -11.96 -23.42 3.92
CA SER A 336 -12.81 -23.61 2.74
C SER A 336 -12.06 -23.50 1.42
N LEU A 337 -11.05 -22.63 1.32
CA LEU A 337 -10.21 -22.51 0.13
C LEU A 337 -9.23 -23.69 -0.01
N LEU A 338 -8.68 -24.18 1.10
CA LEU A 338 -7.80 -25.35 1.10
C LEU A 338 -8.57 -26.64 0.74
N ASP A 339 -9.86 -26.74 1.11
CA ASP A 339 -10.73 -27.86 0.79
C ASP A 339 -11.26 -27.88 -0.65
N LEU A 340 -11.09 -26.77 -1.37
CA LEU A 340 -11.44 -26.74 -2.80
C LEU A 340 -10.62 -27.79 -3.57
N PRO A 341 -11.24 -28.51 -4.51
CA PRO A 341 -10.49 -29.30 -5.48
C PRO A 341 -9.40 -28.44 -6.13
N PRO A 342 -8.18 -28.97 -6.36
CA PRO A 342 -7.05 -28.22 -6.92
C PRO A 342 -7.43 -27.40 -8.17
N GLU A 343 -8.24 -27.98 -9.03
CA GLU A 343 -8.73 -27.31 -10.25
C GLU A 343 -9.59 -26.07 -9.94
N ARG A 344 -10.47 -26.15 -8.94
CA ARG A 344 -11.30 -25.01 -8.51
C ARG A 344 -10.46 -23.90 -7.92
N ARG A 345 -9.46 -24.26 -7.10
CA ARG A 345 -8.53 -23.29 -6.52
C ARG A 345 -7.68 -22.62 -7.61
N ARG A 346 -7.22 -23.41 -8.60
CA ARG A 346 -6.52 -22.88 -9.78
C ARG A 346 -7.38 -21.87 -10.58
N VAL A 347 -8.64 -22.22 -10.86
CA VAL A 347 -9.57 -21.32 -11.57
C VAL A 347 -9.77 -20.00 -10.78
N MET A 348 -9.88 -20.06 -9.45
CA MET A 348 -9.97 -18.85 -8.60
C MET A 348 -8.69 -18.00 -8.71
N GLY A 349 -7.51 -18.61 -8.71
CA GLY A 349 -6.24 -17.93 -8.90
C GLY A 349 -6.13 -17.25 -10.27
N GLU A 350 -6.54 -17.94 -11.35
CA GLU A 350 -6.56 -17.35 -12.70
C GLU A 350 -7.52 -16.16 -12.81
N ARG A 351 -8.69 -16.23 -12.17
CA ARG A 351 -9.62 -15.09 -12.09
C ARG A 351 -8.99 -13.92 -11.34
N GLY A 352 -8.28 -14.20 -10.23
CA GLY A 352 -7.52 -13.20 -9.47
C GLY A 352 -6.50 -12.48 -10.35
N ARG A 353 -5.70 -13.24 -11.10
CA ARG A 353 -4.72 -12.67 -12.04
C ARG A 353 -5.40 -11.85 -13.15
N ALA A 354 -6.46 -12.36 -13.75
CA ALA A 354 -7.20 -11.62 -14.78
C ALA A 354 -7.74 -10.30 -14.25
N HIS A 355 -8.30 -10.28 -13.04
CA HIS A 355 -8.78 -9.08 -12.37
C HIS A 355 -7.67 -8.05 -12.14
N VAL A 356 -6.46 -8.50 -11.75
CA VAL A 356 -5.29 -7.62 -11.61
C VAL A 356 -4.84 -7.06 -12.95
N LEU A 357 -4.74 -7.90 -13.98
CA LEU A 357 -4.34 -7.48 -15.33
C LEU A 357 -5.29 -6.43 -15.91
N GLU A 358 -6.57 -6.55 -15.63
CA GLU A 358 -7.58 -5.61 -16.12
C GLU A 358 -7.57 -4.27 -15.34
N ASN A 359 -7.39 -4.30 -14.01
CA ASN A 359 -7.73 -3.16 -13.16
C ASN A 359 -6.56 -2.53 -12.40
N PHE A 360 -5.45 -3.26 -12.19
CA PHE A 360 -4.39 -2.88 -11.25
C PHE A 360 -2.98 -2.94 -11.85
N THR A 361 -2.83 -2.51 -13.10
CA THR A 361 -1.51 -2.46 -13.76
C THR A 361 -0.80 -1.13 -13.47
N LEU A 362 0.54 -1.13 -13.57
CA LEU A 362 1.34 0.10 -13.45
C LEU A 362 1.00 1.09 -14.56
N ASP A 363 0.72 0.62 -15.78
CA ASP A 363 0.37 1.48 -16.91
C ASP A 363 -0.95 2.20 -16.66
N ARG A 364 -1.99 1.47 -16.22
CA ARG A 364 -3.28 2.07 -15.87
C ARG A 364 -3.17 3.08 -14.73
N MET A 365 -2.34 2.78 -13.72
CA MET A 365 -2.06 3.74 -12.65
C MET A 365 -1.38 5.00 -13.20
N ALA A 366 -0.40 4.86 -14.09
CA ALA A 366 0.31 5.98 -14.68
C ALA A 366 -0.60 6.83 -15.56
N ASP A 367 -1.43 6.22 -16.43
CA ASP A 367 -2.43 6.93 -17.27
C ASP A 367 -3.34 7.82 -16.40
N GLN A 368 -3.82 7.29 -15.28
CA GLN A 368 -4.72 8.02 -14.39
C GLN A 368 -3.99 9.16 -13.63
N TYR A 369 -2.72 8.98 -13.28
CA TYR A 369 -1.91 10.05 -12.68
C TYR A 369 -1.56 11.13 -13.70
N GLU A 370 -1.23 10.79 -14.95
CA GLU A 370 -1.01 11.75 -16.02
C GLU A 370 -2.25 12.62 -16.24
N ALA A 371 -3.43 12.01 -16.39
CA ALA A 371 -4.69 12.74 -16.52
C ALA A 371 -4.98 13.66 -15.31
N LEU A 372 -4.62 13.21 -14.08
CA LEU A 372 -4.76 14.03 -12.88
C LEU A 372 -3.79 15.22 -12.90
N PHE A 373 -2.56 15.04 -13.37
CA PHE A 373 -1.56 16.11 -13.47
C PHE A 373 -1.92 17.11 -14.56
N GLU A 374 -2.39 16.67 -15.72
CA GLU A 374 -2.89 17.52 -16.80
C GLU A 374 -4.07 18.39 -16.32
N ARG A 375 -5.01 17.77 -15.60
CA ARG A 375 -6.10 18.50 -14.96
C ARG A 375 -5.58 19.56 -13.98
N ALA A 376 -4.58 19.25 -13.16
CA ALA A 376 -3.99 20.20 -12.22
C ALA A 376 -3.34 21.39 -12.94
N LEU A 377 -2.69 21.17 -14.09
CA LEU A 377 -2.12 22.22 -14.92
C LEU A 377 -3.20 23.12 -15.53
N ALA A 378 -4.23 22.55 -16.14
CA ALA A 378 -5.34 23.27 -16.71
C ALA A 378 -6.06 24.19 -15.70
N GLU A 379 -6.31 23.67 -14.47
CA GLU A 379 -6.88 24.46 -13.37
C GLU A 379 -5.95 25.62 -12.93
N ARG A 380 -4.61 25.42 -13.00
CA ARG A 380 -3.63 26.47 -12.69
C ARG A 380 -3.66 27.60 -13.73
N GLU A 381 -3.67 27.25 -15.01
CA GLU A 381 -3.72 28.22 -16.11
C GLU A 381 -5.01 29.04 -16.09
N SER A 382 -6.16 28.39 -15.86
CA SER A 382 -7.45 29.07 -15.73
C SER A 382 -7.50 30.04 -14.52
N SER A 383 -6.78 29.73 -13.45
CA SER A 383 -6.71 30.58 -12.24
C SER A 383 -5.74 31.75 -12.38
N ALA A 384 -4.87 31.73 -13.39
CA ALA A 384 -3.88 32.77 -13.67
C ALA A 384 -4.36 33.80 -14.72
N GLN A 385 -5.46 33.54 -15.39
CA GLN A 385 -6.12 34.53 -16.29
C GLN A 385 -6.92 35.51 -15.43
N PRO A 386 -6.71 36.84 -15.61
CA PRO A 386 -7.34 37.89 -14.82
C PRO A 386 -8.85 37.98 -15.01
#